data_f4c7314d263c2b721ad8dfd7351bbf65
#
_entry.id   f4c7314d263c2b721ad8dfd7351bbf65
#
_cell.length_a   1.000
_cell.length_b   1.000
_cell.length_c   1.000
_cell.angle_alpha   90.00
_cell.angle_beta   90.00
_cell.angle_gamma   90.00
#
_symmetry.space_group_name_H-M   'P 1'
#
loop_
_entity.id
_entity.type
_entity.pdbx_description
1 polymer ?
#
loop_
_entity_poly.entity_id
_entity_poly.type
_entity_poly.pdbx_seq_one_letter_code
_entity_poly.pdbx_strand_id
1 'polypeptide(L)'
;MLVLGIILVIAIGFLAVNCISVKFTWSEKIGLAFPVGIGLQTMMMLIINLLKIKLITASVMLGGVLILLLLLSFLYKRRDGVIMYYKKAVRIDTSNCNLVWCFFIVLIAYFEYMNFTKCMYFPTFDRDSLAGFDTIGYVMAQEHTFRNLSIFQQSYMPHIHDAGSYMTYAPMVQLSYAFVYLLGAETSKLVPALMYLSLLIAFYGSMQRVTGPTGAAVATFFVLITPEMIAFSSLSATNVIHAATASSGIIYIALWLKCRERKDLYLGSLLLAVNIWTRSEGIVFIGAALAVVFADVLRNRHWKDLLPVAAALFPALLWAVFSWVSGFYAENI
;
A
#
# COMPACT_ATOMS: atom_id res chain seq x y z
N MET A 1 -2.44 3.49 -21.52
CA MET A 1 -1.63 4.18 -20.46
C MET A 1 -1.70 3.44 -19.13
N LEU A 2 -2.82 2.81 -18.78
CA LEU A 2 -3.03 2.13 -17.49
C LEU A 2 -1.93 1.10 -17.17
N VAL A 3 -1.65 0.18 -18.10
CA VAL A 3 -0.62 -0.87 -17.90
C VAL A 3 0.75 -0.26 -17.60
N LEU A 4 1.16 0.79 -18.31
CA LEU A 4 2.43 1.48 -18.07
C LEU A 4 2.48 2.14 -16.69
N GLY A 5 1.36 2.74 -16.24
CA GLY A 5 1.28 3.33 -14.90
C GLY A 5 1.35 2.29 -13.78
N ILE A 6 0.68 1.15 -13.93
CA ILE A 6 0.77 0.04 -12.97
C ILE A 6 2.20 -0.53 -12.92
N ILE A 7 2.83 -0.73 -14.08
CA ILE A 7 4.24 -1.17 -14.13
C ILE A 7 5.16 -0.15 -13.42
N LEU A 8 4.95 1.15 -13.66
CA LEU A 8 5.73 2.21 -12.99
C LEU A 8 5.57 2.14 -11.46
N VAL A 9 4.34 2.03 -10.96
CA VAL A 9 4.04 1.90 -9.53
C VAL A 9 4.73 0.66 -8.94
N ILE A 10 4.60 -0.50 -9.60
CA ILE A 10 5.26 -1.74 -9.17
C ILE A 10 6.79 -1.57 -9.17
N ALA A 11 7.37 -0.94 -10.18
CA ALA A 11 8.80 -0.68 -10.24
C ALA A 11 9.28 0.25 -9.10
N ILE A 12 8.52 1.32 -8.81
CA ILE A 12 8.81 2.23 -7.68
C ILE A 12 8.85 1.44 -6.36
N GLY A 13 7.80 0.68 -6.06
CA GLY A 13 7.75 -0.06 -4.81
C GLY A 13 8.78 -1.18 -4.73
N PHE A 14 9.03 -1.90 -5.82
CA PHE A 14 10.08 -2.91 -5.88
C PHE A 14 11.48 -2.30 -5.58
N LEU A 15 11.79 -1.16 -6.15
CA LEU A 15 13.05 -0.46 -5.86
C LEU A 15 13.08 0.08 -4.43
N ALA A 16 11.97 0.62 -3.91
CA ALA A 16 11.89 1.10 -2.53
C ALA A 16 12.15 -0.03 -1.52
N VAL A 17 11.55 -1.21 -1.71
CA VAL A 17 11.82 -2.40 -0.88
C VAL A 17 13.30 -2.82 -0.98
N ASN A 18 13.89 -2.79 -2.19
CA ASN A 18 15.31 -3.09 -2.36
C ASN A 18 16.23 -2.02 -1.75
N CYS A 19 15.81 -0.76 -1.67
CA CYS A 19 16.56 0.30 -0.95
C CYS A 19 16.64 -0.01 0.55
N ILE A 20 15.64 -0.64 1.14
CA ILE A 20 15.69 -1.10 2.53
C ILE A 20 16.65 -2.30 2.63
N SER A 21 16.40 -3.34 1.85
CA SER A 21 17.29 -4.50 1.79
C SER A 21 17.07 -5.34 0.53
N VAL A 22 18.17 -5.72 -0.09
CA VAL A 22 18.16 -6.70 -1.19
C VAL A 22 17.93 -8.15 -0.71
N LYS A 23 17.99 -8.40 0.62
CA LYS A 23 17.93 -9.73 1.23
C LYS A 23 16.51 -10.26 1.43
N PHE A 24 15.46 -9.52 1.07
CA PHE A 24 14.11 -10.03 1.06
C PHE A 24 13.92 -11.11 -0.02
N THR A 25 13.02 -12.04 0.21
CA THR A 25 12.65 -13.05 -0.79
C THR A 25 12.00 -12.41 -2.01
N TRP A 26 11.96 -13.10 -3.13
CA TRP A 26 11.29 -12.60 -4.33
C TRP A 26 9.79 -12.37 -4.09
N SER A 27 9.13 -13.28 -3.36
CA SER A 27 7.72 -13.13 -3.01
C SER A 27 7.47 -11.89 -2.16
N GLU A 28 8.32 -11.61 -1.16
CA GLU A 28 8.23 -10.39 -0.36
C GLU A 28 8.39 -9.13 -1.24
N LYS A 29 9.40 -9.10 -2.11
CA LYS A 29 9.65 -7.95 -2.99
C LYS A 29 8.51 -7.69 -3.97
N ILE A 30 8.01 -8.75 -4.61
CA ILE A 30 6.92 -8.64 -5.60
C ILE A 30 5.61 -8.30 -4.89
N GLY A 31 5.29 -8.99 -3.78
CA GLY A 31 4.06 -8.75 -3.04
C GLY A 31 3.98 -7.36 -2.42
N LEU A 32 5.11 -6.79 -1.97
CA LEU A 32 5.12 -5.45 -1.39
C LEU A 32 5.33 -4.33 -2.41
N ALA A 33 5.63 -4.66 -3.67
CA ALA A 33 5.91 -3.68 -4.70
C ALA A 33 4.71 -2.75 -4.95
N PHE A 34 3.51 -3.30 -5.13
CA PHE A 34 2.33 -2.48 -5.41
C PHE A 34 1.90 -1.62 -4.21
N PRO A 35 1.73 -2.14 -2.96
CA PRO A 35 1.35 -1.32 -1.80
C PRO A 35 2.31 -0.18 -1.53
N VAL A 36 3.61 -0.43 -1.55
CA VAL A 36 4.63 0.60 -1.31
C VAL A 36 4.68 1.60 -2.47
N GLY A 37 4.60 1.11 -3.69
CA GLY A 37 4.67 1.95 -4.88
C GLY A 37 3.49 2.91 -5.00
N ILE A 38 2.26 2.43 -4.80
CA ILE A 38 1.07 3.27 -4.86
C ILE A 38 1.03 4.26 -3.69
N GLY A 39 1.52 3.86 -2.51
CA GLY A 39 1.69 4.76 -1.37
C GLY A 39 2.60 5.95 -1.71
N LEU A 40 3.78 5.68 -2.28
CA LEU A 40 4.71 6.73 -2.71
C LEU A 40 4.17 7.57 -3.87
N GLN A 41 3.50 6.94 -4.83
CA GLN A 41 2.89 7.63 -5.98
C GLN A 41 1.80 8.60 -5.53
N THR A 42 0.94 8.20 -4.60
CA THR A 42 -0.14 9.08 -4.09
C THR A 42 0.40 10.22 -3.23
N MET A 43 1.49 10.02 -2.48
CA MET A 43 2.19 11.11 -1.81
C MET A 43 2.75 12.12 -2.82
N MET A 44 3.33 11.65 -3.92
CA MET A 44 3.80 12.53 -5.00
C MET A 44 2.64 13.30 -5.64
N MET A 45 1.48 12.66 -5.87
CA MET A 45 0.30 13.34 -6.39
C MET A 45 -0.18 14.45 -5.45
N LEU A 46 -0.14 14.23 -4.12
CA LEU A 46 -0.43 15.30 -3.17
C LEU A 46 0.57 16.46 -3.30
N ILE A 47 1.87 16.17 -3.40
CA ILE A 47 2.91 17.21 -3.57
C ILE A 47 2.69 18.00 -4.87
N ILE A 48 2.41 17.32 -5.98
CA ILE A 48 2.08 17.95 -7.26
C ILE A 48 0.91 18.95 -7.10
N ASN A 49 -0.15 18.51 -6.41
CA ASN A 49 -1.31 19.36 -6.16
C ASN A 49 -1.02 20.52 -5.19
N LEU A 50 -0.18 20.29 -4.18
CA LEU A 50 0.31 21.34 -3.27
C LEU A 50 1.05 22.46 -4.04
N LEU A 51 1.82 22.09 -5.05
CA LEU A 51 2.52 23.01 -5.95
C LEU A 51 1.57 23.68 -6.97
N LYS A 52 0.24 23.48 -6.84
CA LYS A 52 -0.80 24.00 -7.75
C LYS A 52 -0.66 23.50 -9.20
N ILE A 53 0.02 22.38 -9.40
CA ILE A 53 0.13 21.71 -10.70
C ILE A 53 -1.10 20.80 -10.86
N LYS A 54 -1.74 20.84 -12.03
CA LYS A 54 -2.90 20.00 -12.35
C LYS A 54 -2.51 18.51 -12.35
N LEU A 55 -3.40 17.69 -11.77
CA LEU A 55 -3.27 16.24 -11.79
C LEU A 55 -3.72 15.68 -13.14
N ILE A 56 -2.86 15.79 -14.14
CA ILE A 56 -3.06 15.19 -15.45
C ILE A 56 -2.17 13.97 -15.61
N THR A 57 -2.48 13.10 -16.54
CA THR A 57 -1.69 11.89 -16.81
C THR A 57 -0.19 12.19 -16.93
N ALA A 58 0.18 13.26 -17.64
CA ALA A 58 1.58 13.63 -17.84
C ALA A 58 2.29 14.03 -16.54
N SER A 59 1.69 14.89 -15.71
CA SER A 59 2.29 15.35 -14.45
C SER A 59 2.42 14.21 -13.45
N VAL A 60 1.42 13.32 -13.38
CA VAL A 60 1.39 12.18 -12.47
C VAL A 60 2.41 11.13 -12.88
N MET A 61 2.53 10.82 -14.18
CA MET A 61 3.55 9.88 -14.69
C MET A 61 4.97 10.45 -14.52
N LEU A 62 5.15 11.76 -14.79
CA LEU A 62 6.45 12.42 -14.57
C LEU A 62 6.86 12.36 -13.10
N GLY A 63 5.93 12.62 -12.18
CA GLY A 63 6.17 12.48 -10.74
C GLY A 63 6.63 11.07 -10.36
N GLY A 64 5.99 10.05 -10.90
CA GLY A 64 6.40 8.65 -10.70
C GLY A 64 7.80 8.36 -11.27
N VAL A 65 8.10 8.86 -12.46
CA VAL A 65 9.45 8.71 -13.06
C VAL A 65 10.51 9.41 -12.19
N LEU A 66 10.21 10.57 -11.62
CA LEU A 66 11.14 11.24 -10.69
C LEU A 66 11.42 10.41 -9.44
N ILE A 67 10.39 9.80 -8.82
CA ILE A 67 10.59 8.87 -7.70
C ILE A 67 11.46 7.69 -8.14
N LEU A 68 11.18 7.10 -9.30
CA LEU A 68 11.93 5.96 -9.83
C LEU A 68 13.43 6.32 -9.99
N LEU A 69 13.72 7.48 -10.58
CA LEU A 69 15.09 7.96 -10.78
C LEU A 69 15.82 8.22 -9.46
N LEU A 70 15.14 8.79 -8.45
CA LEU A 70 15.69 8.99 -7.12
C LEU A 70 16.05 7.65 -6.46
N LEU A 71 15.15 6.65 -6.51
CA LEU A 71 15.41 5.32 -5.97
C LEU A 71 16.54 4.60 -6.70
N LEU A 72 16.59 4.70 -8.03
CA LEU A 72 17.70 4.17 -8.84
C LEU A 72 19.01 4.82 -8.49
N SER A 73 19.05 6.14 -8.30
CA SER A 73 20.27 6.86 -7.91
C SER A 73 20.80 6.40 -6.53
N PHE A 74 19.87 6.12 -5.60
CA PHE A 74 20.23 5.60 -4.28
C PHE A 74 20.78 4.17 -4.35
N LEU A 75 20.16 3.29 -5.14
CA LEU A 75 20.63 1.92 -5.36
C LEU A 75 21.95 1.89 -6.12
N TYR A 76 22.15 2.81 -7.08
CA TYR A 76 23.41 2.92 -7.81
C TYR A 76 24.59 3.19 -6.89
N LYS A 77 24.42 4.02 -5.86
CA LYS A 77 25.45 4.25 -4.83
C LYS A 77 25.81 3.00 -4.02
N ARG A 78 24.94 1.99 -4.01
CA ARG A 78 25.14 0.70 -3.31
C ARG A 78 25.31 -0.48 -4.29
N ARG A 79 25.57 -0.21 -5.57
CA ARG A 79 25.55 -1.20 -6.67
C ARG A 79 26.40 -2.44 -6.41
N ASP A 80 27.60 -2.31 -5.83
CA ASP A 80 28.51 -3.43 -5.67
C ASP A 80 27.93 -4.50 -4.71
N GLY A 81 27.31 -4.07 -3.61
CA GLY A 81 26.62 -4.96 -2.69
C GLY A 81 25.36 -5.60 -3.31
N VAL A 82 24.63 -4.83 -4.12
CA VAL A 82 23.44 -5.30 -4.84
C VAL A 82 23.80 -6.34 -5.88
N ILE A 83 24.77 -6.07 -6.74
CA ILE A 83 25.23 -7.00 -7.79
C ILE A 83 25.78 -8.29 -7.18
N MET A 84 26.59 -8.19 -6.12
CA MET A 84 27.15 -9.35 -5.45
C MET A 84 26.05 -10.24 -4.84
N TYR A 85 25.02 -9.64 -4.26
CA TYR A 85 23.87 -10.38 -3.74
C TYR A 85 23.12 -11.14 -4.84
N TYR A 86 22.75 -10.46 -5.94
CA TYR A 86 21.98 -11.08 -7.02
C TYR A 86 22.77 -12.18 -7.75
N LYS A 87 24.07 -12.04 -7.93
CA LYS A 87 24.93 -13.11 -8.48
C LYS A 87 24.90 -14.38 -7.62
N LYS A 88 24.76 -14.23 -6.29
CA LYS A 88 24.72 -15.36 -5.34
C LYS A 88 23.31 -15.93 -5.16
N ALA A 89 22.28 -15.11 -5.30
CA ALA A 89 20.89 -15.45 -4.94
C ALA A 89 20.09 -16.16 -6.04
N VAL A 90 20.65 -16.39 -7.24
CA VAL A 90 19.94 -16.97 -8.39
C VAL A 90 19.67 -18.48 -8.25
N ARG A 91 20.07 -19.13 -7.15
CA ARG A 91 19.69 -20.53 -6.92
C ARG A 91 18.30 -20.59 -6.30
N ILE A 92 17.30 -20.92 -7.12
CA ILE A 92 15.96 -21.32 -6.63
C ILE A 92 16.13 -22.68 -5.97
N ASP A 93 16.04 -22.73 -4.65
CA ASP A 93 16.03 -23.99 -3.94
C ASP A 93 14.66 -24.63 -4.05
N THR A 94 14.53 -25.59 -4.98
CA THR A 94 13.29 -26.35 -5.23
C THR A 94 13.21 -27.62 -4.37
N SER A 95 14.21 -27.90 -3.55
CA SER A 95 14.32 -29.16 -2.80
C SER A 95 13.17 -29.37 -1.79
N ASN A 96 12.47 -28.31 -1.41
CA ASN A 96 11.38 -28.32 -0.41
C ASN A 96 9.97 -28.24 -1.01
N CYS A 97 9.82 -28.32 -2.34
CA CYS A 97 8.53 -28.32 -3.00
C CYS A 97 7.97 -29.75 -3.05
N ASN A 98 6.98 -30.03 -2.21
CA ASN A 98 6.28 -31.31 -2.16
C ASN A 98 4.89 -31.23 -2.83
N LEU A 99 4.22 -32.36 -2.98
CA LEU A 99 2.89 -32.45 -3.61
C LEU A 99 1.85 -31.54 -2.89
N VAL A 100 1.93 -31.46 -1.56
CA VAL A 100 1.04 -30.61 -0.76
C VAL A 100 1.26 -29.15 -1.08
N TRP A 101 2.50 -28.71 -1.22
CA TRP A 101 2.82 -27.34 -1.65
C TRP A 101 2.24 -27.04 -3.03
N CYS A 102 2.46 -27.93 -4.01
CA CYS A 102 1.91 -27.77 -5.36
C CYS A 102 0.38 -27.64 -5.35
N PHE A 103 -0.29 -28.50 -4.57
CA PHE A 103 -1.74 -28.49 -4.44
C PHE A 103 -2.25 -27.13 -3.92
N PHE A 104 -1.70 -26.61 -2.83
CA PHE A 104 -2.12 -25.33 -2.28
C PHE A 104 -1.78 -24.14 -3.19
N ILE A 105 -0.63 -24.14 -3.87
CA ILE A 105 -0.30 -23.07 -4.82
C ILE A 105 -1.29 -23.05 -6.01
N VAL A 106 -1.68 -24.22 -6.53
CA VAL A 106 -2.68 -24.30 -7.60
C VAL A 106 -4.05 -23.80 -7.10
N LEU A 107 -4.45 -24.19 -5.89
CA LEU A 107 -5.70 -23.67 -5.29
C LEU A 107 -5.66 -22.15 -5.11
N ILE A 108 -4.57 -21.62 -4.57
CA ILE A 108 -4.40 -20.16 -4.40
C ILE A 108 -4.50 -19.46 -5.75
N ALA A 109 -3.79 -19.95 -6.76
CA ALA A 109 -3.82 -19.36 -8.10
C ALA A 109 -5.24 -19.42 -8.72
N TYR A 110 -5.95 -20.52 -8.56
CA TYR A 110 -7.30 -20.68 -9.08
C TYR A 110 -8.30 -19.75 -8.38
N PHE A 111 -8.33 -19.77 -7.05
CA PHE A 111 -9.28 -18.95 -6.31
C PHE A 111 -8.98 -17.45 -6.46
N GLU A 112 -7.71 -17.05 -6.50
CA GLU A 112 -7.37 -15.65 -6.72
C GLU A 112 -7.68 -15.19 -8.15
N TYR A 113 -7.49 -16.06 -9.15
CA TYR A 113 -7.93 -15.78 -10.51
C TYR A 113 -9.45 -15.54 -10.57
N MET A 114 -10.24 -16.40 -9.92
CA MET A 114 -11.70 -16.24 -9.85
C MET A 114 -12.10 -14.97 -9.09
N ASN A 115 -11.42 -14.67 -7.99
CA ASN A 115 -11.65 -13.45 -7.22
C ASN A 115 -11.31 -12.20 -8.03
N PHE A 116 -10.16 -12.16 -8.68
CA PHE A 116 -9.74 -11.04 -9.52
C PHE A 116 -10.71 -10.81 -10.68
N THR A 117 -11.14 -11.88 -11.34
CA THR A 117 -12.14 -11.83 -12.41
C THR A 117 -13.46 -11.25 -11.89
N LYS A 118 -13.92 -11.72 -10.72
CA LYS A 118 -15.10 -11.17 -10.04
C LYS A 118 -14.93 -9.67 -9.78
N CYS A 119 -13.79 -9.23 -9.26
CA CYS A 119 -13.52 -7.82 -8.98
C CYS A 119 -13.66 -6.94 -10.25
N MET A 120 -13.25 -7.44 -11.40
CA MET A 120 -13.32 -6.67 -12.64
C MET A 120 -14.69 -6.70 -13.30
N TYR A 121 -15.45 -7.78 -13.13
CA TYR A 121 -16.72 -8.00 -13.83
C TYR A 121 -17.94 -7.39 -13.13
N PHE A 122 -18.03 -7.46 -11.79
CA PHE A 122 -19.18 -6.95 -11.06
C PHE A 122 -19.16 -5.42 -10.98
N PRO A 123 -20.31 -4.76 -11.10
CA PRO A 123 -20.39 -3.30 -10.94
C PRO A 123 -20.10 -2.93 -9.47
N THR A 124 -19.73 -1.67 -9.25
CA THR A 124 -19.64 -1.08 -7.92
C THR A 124 -21.04 -0.91 -7.36
N PHE A 125 -21.32 -1.42 -6.17
CA PHE A 125 -22.64 -1.38 -5.53
C PHE A 125 -22.62 -0.92 -4.08
N ASP A 126 -21.45 -0.84 -3.48
CA ASP A 126 -21.26 -0.45 -2.09
C ASP A 126 -21.47 1.05 -1.89
N ARG A 127 -22.12 1.41 -0.76
CA ARG A 127 -22.43 2.80 -0.43
C ARG A 127 -21.17 3.65 -0.30
N ASP A 128 -20.17 3.16 0.45
CA ASP A 128 -18.94 3.91 0.71
C ASP A 128 -18.12 4.13 -0.57
N SER A 129 -18.22 3.19 -1.51
CA SER A 129 -17.63 3.32 -2.83
C SER A 129 -18.37 4.40 -3.65
N LEU A 130 -19.71 4.22 -3.82
CA LEU A 130 -20.53 5.06 -4.70
C LEU A 130 -20.72 6.50 -4.18
N ALA A 131 -20.95 6.65 -2.88
CA ALA A 131 -21.17 7.97 -2.27
C ALA A 131 -19.86 8.63 -1.79
N GLY A 132 -18.75 7.91 -1.79
CA GLY A 132 -17.51 8.34 -1.18
C GLY A 132 -16.27 8.09 -2.03
N PHE A 133 -15.50 7.09 -1.68
CA PHE A 133 -14.10 6.94 -2.14
C PHE A 133 -13.94 6.84 -3.66
N ASP A 134 -14.80 6.08 -4.35
CA ASP A 134 -14.73 5.90 -5.80
C ASP A 134 -15.14 7.18 -6.54
N THR A 135 -16.28 7.76 -6.18
CA THR A 135 -16.79 8.99 -6.76
C THR A 135 -15.82 10.15 -6.57
N ILE A 136 -15.24 10.30 -5.36
CA ILE A 136 -14.24 11.34 -5.09
C ILE A 136 -13.02 11.13 -5.98
N GLY A 137 -12.51 9.89 -6.09
CA GLY A 137 -11.39 9.57 -6.97
C GLY A 137 -11.67 9.87 -8.44
N TYR A 138 -12.88 9.55 -8.91
CA TYR A 138 -13.33 9.87 -10.26
C TYR A 138 -13.40 11.38 -10.51
N VAL A 139 -14.03 12.14 -9.61
CA VAL A 139 -14.13 13.60 -9.73
C VAL A 139 -12.76 14.26 -9.68
N MET A 140 -11.86 13.82 -8.79
CA MET A 140 -10.46 14.28 -8.78
C MET A 140 -9.77 14.09 -10.14
N ALA A 141 -10.02 12.97 -10.81
CA ALA A 141 -9.46 12.70 -12.12
C ALA A 141 -10.06 13.60 -13.20
N GLN A 142 -11.37 13.90 -13.14
CA GLN A 142 -12.05 14.79 -14.09
C GLN A 142 -11.66 16.25 -13.90
N GLU A 143 -11.59 16.71 -12.67
CA GLU A 143 -11.27 18.10 -12.34
C GLU A 143 -9.76 18.38 -12.28
N HIS A 144 -8.95 17.33 -12.34
CA HIS A 144 -7.48 17.41 -12.31
C HIS A 144 -6.93 18.09 -11.04
N THR A 145 -7.65 17.98 -9.94
CA THR A 145 -7.29 18.59 -8.66
C THR A 145 -7.76 17.74 -7.49
N PHE A 146 -7.15 17.98 -6.33
CA PHE A 146 -7.57 17.45 -5.04
C PHE A 146 -8.33 18.49 -4.20
N ARG A 147 -8.29 19.77 -4.62
CA ARG A 147 -8.82 20.89 -3.86
C ARG A 147 -10.08 21.43 -4.51
N ASN A 148 -11.02 21.91 -3.67
CA ASN A 148 -12.22 22.62 -4.09
C ASN A 148 -13.03 21.84 -5.16
N LEU A 149 -13.17 20.53 -4.92
CA LEU A 149 -13.95 19.67 -5.81
C LEU A 149 -15.40 20.17 -5.88
N SER A 150 -15.97 20.20 -7.09
CA SER A 150 -17.31 20.73 -7.34
C SER A 150 -18.40 20.05 -6.52
N ILE A 151 -18.25 18.74 -6.27
CA ILE A 151 -19.21 17.96 -5.47
C ILE A 151 -19.35 18.42 -4.01
N PHE A 152 -18.37 19.17 -3.46
CA PHE A 152 -18.41 19.70 -2.11
C PHE A 152 -18.77 21.17 -2.03
N GLN A 153 -19.13 21.81 -3.15
CA GLN A 153 -19.54 23.20 -3.14
C GLN A 153 -21.03 23.31 -2.74
N GLN A 154 -21.36 24.29 -1.90
CA GLN A 154 -22.73 24.51 -1.43
C GLN A 154 -23.74 24.69 -2.56
N SER A 155 -23.33 25.26 -3.68
CA SER A 155 -24.17 25.39 -4.87
C SER A 155 -24.58 24.08 -5.51
N TYR A 156 -23.76 23.02 -5.31
CA TYR A 156 -24.04 21.68 -5.83
C TYR A 156 -24.83 20.83 -4.82
N MET A 157 -24.53 20.96 -3.53
CA MET A 157 -25.16 20.17 -2.47
C MET A 157 -25.57 21.05 -1.27
N PRO A 158 -26.63 21.88 -1.40
CA PRO A 158 -26.98 22.86 -0.39
C PRO A 158 -27.45 22.29 0.95
N HIS A 159 -27.70 20.99 1.04
CA HIS A 159 -28.23 20.33 2.25
C HIS A 159 -27.36 19.17 2.78
N ILE A 160 -26.19 18.92 2.21
CA ILE A 160 -25.33 17.83 2.69
C ILE A 160 -24.16 18.41 3.47
N HIS A 161 -24.32 18.40 4.81
CA HIS A 161 -23.27 18.79 5.72
C HIS A 161 -22.18 17.72 5.92
N ASP A 162 -22.42 16.47 5.51
CA ASP A 162 -21.57 15.31 5.79
C ASP A 162 -20.61 14.89 4.66
N ALA A 163 -20.62 15.59 3.53
CA ALA A 163 -19.69 15.32 2.42
C ALA A 163 -18.22 15.38 2.84
N GLY A 164 -17.92 16.13 3.91
CA GLY A 164 -16.59 16.25 4.50
C GLY A 164 -16.05 14.96 5.12
N SER A 165 -16.89 14.02 5.56
CA SER A 165 -16.44 12.83 6.28
C SER A 165 -15.47 11.96 5.45
N TYR A 166 -15.71 11.78 4.16
CA TYR A 166 -14.81 11.02 3.28
C TYR A 166 -13.51 11.78 2.94
N MET A 167 -13.52 13.11 3.03
CA MET A 167 -12.33 13.96 2.82
C MET A 167 -11.46 14.07 4.09
N THR A 168 -11.97 13.70 5.25
CA THR A 168 -11.18 13.68 6.50
C THR A 168 -10.23 12.48 6.56
N TYR A 169 -10.52 11.43 5.79
CA TYR A 169 -9.59 10.31 5.63
C TYR A 169 -8.30 10.75 4.95
N ALA A 170 -7.19 10.15 5.34
CA ALA A 170 -5.94 10.32 4.61
C ALA A 170 -6.12 9.89 3.14
N PRO A 171 -5.60 10.66 2.17
CA PRO A 171 -6.09 10.64 0.80
C PRO A 171 -5.51 9.56 -0.11
N MET A 172 -4.76 8.59 0.44
CA MET A 172 -4.12 7.56 -0.38
C MET A 172 -5.13 6.83 -1.27
N VAL A 173 -6.28 6.46 -0.72
CA VAL A 173 -7.26 5.63 -1.44
C VAL A 173 -7.89 6.42 -2.57
N GLN A 174 -8.40 7.61 -2.29
CA GLN A 174 -9.01 8.49 -3.28
C GLN A 174 -8.00 8.86 -4.39
N LEU A 175 -6.76 9.19 -4.03
CA LEU A 175 -5.69 9.49 -4.99
C LEU A 175 -5.27 8.26 -5.80
N SER A 176 -5.32 7.05 -5.23
CA SER A 176 -5.04 5.83 -5.99
C SER A 176 -6.13 5.53 -7.01
N TYR A 177 -7.40 5.84 -6.68
CA TYR A 177 -8.52 5.74 -7.62
C TYR A 177 -8.42 6.81 -8.70
N ALA A 178 -8.12 8.05 -8.32
CA ALA A 178 -7.86 9.12 -9.30
C ALA A 178 -6.69 8.73 -10.23
N PHE A 179 -5.64 8.12 -9.72
CA PHE A 179 -4.51 7.65 -10.52
C PHE A 179 -4.94 6.70 -11.64
N VAL A 180 -5.70 5.66 -11.30
CA VAL A 180 -6.12 4.67 -12.31
C VAL A 180 -7.13 5.28 -13.31
N TYR A 181 -8.04 6.17 -12.87
CA TYR A 181 -8.94 6.88 -13.77
C TYR A 181 -8.21 7.83 -14.72
N LEU A 182 -7.22 8.59 -14.24
CA LEU A 182 -6.35 9.44 -15.08
C LEU A 182 -5.62 8.65 -16.16
N LEU A 183 -5.36 7.37 -15.91
CA LEU A 183 -4.70 6.48 -16.87
C LEU A 183 -5.66 5.76 -17.80
N GLY A 184 -6.96 6.01 -17.68
CA GLY A 184 -8.01 5.46 -18.54
C GLY A 184 -8.61 4.14 -18.06
N ALA A 185 -8.55 3.85 -16.74
CA ALA A 185 -9.28 2.72 -16.19
C ALA A 185 -10.80 2.99 -16.21
N GLU A 186 -11.59 1.96 -16.47
CA GLU A 186 -13.05 2.00 -16.37
C GLU A 186 -13.55 1.82 -14.94
N THR A 187 -12.72 1.29 -14.05
CA THR A 187 -13.06 1.03 -12.66
C THR A 187 -11.85 1.20 -11.73
N SER A 188 -12.08 1.74 -10.53
CA SER A 188 -11.07 1.84 -9.49
C SER A 188 -10.82 0.51 -8.76
N LYS A 189 -11.68 -0.50 -8.92
CA LYS A 189 -11.59 -1.80 -8.24
C LYS A 189 -10.31 -2.58 -8.55
N LEU A 190 -9.60 -2.18 -9.60
CA LEU A 190 -8.25 -2.68 -9.86
C LEU A 190 -7.30 -2.46 -8.67
N VAL A 191 -7.46 -1.37 -7.92
CA VAL A 191 -6.58 -1.04 -6.79
C VAL A 191 -6.79 -2.01 -5.61
N PRO A 192 -8.00 -2.19 -5.05
CA PRO A 192 -8.21 -3.17 -3.97
C PRO A 192 -7.93 -4.61 -4.41
N ALA A 193 -8.21 -4.98 -5.67
CA ALA A 193 -7.87 -6.30 -6.20
C ALA A 193 -6.36 -6.54 -6.23
N LEU A 194 -5.57 -5.59 -6.72
CA LEU A 194 -4.10 -5.66 -6.71
C LEU A 194 -3.52 -5.61 -5.29
N MET A 195 -4.14 -4.86 -4.37
CA MET A 195 -3.75 -4.84 -2.96
C MET A 195 -3.94 -6.20 -2.31
N TYR A 196 -5.06 -6.88 -2.60
CA TYR A 196 -5.33 -8.21 -2.06
C TYR A 196 -4.35 -9.25 -2.60
N LEU A 197 -4.15 -9.29 -3.91
CA LEU A 197 -3.13 -10.14 -4.54
C LEU A 197 -1.73 -9.89 -3.94
N SER A 198 -1.38 -8.62 -3.74
CA SER A 198 -0.12 -8.20 -3.14
C SER A 198 0.03 -8.70 -1.70
N LEU A 199 -1.04 -8.62 -0.91
CA LEU A 199 -1.07 -9.17 0.45
C LEU A 199 -0.78 -10.66 0.44
N LEU A 200 -1.44 -11.44 -0.41
CA LEU A 200 -1.26 -12.90 -0.47
C LEU A 200 0.19 -13.27 -0.83
N ILE A 201 0.78 -12.61 -1.82
CA ILE A 201 2.16 -12.86 -2.24
C ILE A 201 3.15 -12.45 -1.14
N ALA A 202 2.95 -11.29 -0.50
CA ALA A 202 3.79 -10.80 0.59
C ALA A 202 3.67 -11.69 1.84
N PHE A 203 2.45 -12.11 2.17
CA PHE A 203 2.18 -13.00 3.29
C PHE A 203 2.85 -14.36 3.07
N TYR A 204 2.73 -14.95 1.88
CA TYR A 204 3.45 -16.18 1.55
C TYR A 204 4.96 -16.02 1.75
N GLY A 205 5.56 -14.96 1.23
CA GLY A 205 7.00 -14.71 1.36
C GLY A 205 7.45 -14.54 2.81
N SER A 206 6.68 -13.82 3.62
CA SER A 206 6.98 -13.61 5.04
C SER A 206 6.82 -14.88 5.86
N MET A 207 5.75 -15.66 5.61
CA MET A 207 5.50 -16.93 6.30
C MET A 207 6.50 -18.01 5.90
N GLN A 208 6.98 -18.03 4.67
CA GLN A 208 8.01 -18.95 4.20
C GLN A 208 9.28 -18.89 5.06
N ARG A 209 9.62 -17.72 5.58
CA ARG A 209 10.78 -17.53 6.48
C ARG A 209 10.62 -18.23 7.85
N VAL A 210 9.39 -18.54 8.25
CA VAL A 210 9.05 -19.05 9.58
C VAL A 210 8.60 -20.50 9.55
N THR A 211 7.78 -20.86 8.56
CA THR A 211 7.09 -22.16 8.48
C THR A 211 7.58 -23.04 7.32
N GLY A 212 8.46 -22.49 6.47
CA GLY A 212 8.87 -23.13 5.22
C GLY A 212 7.81 -23.02 4.11
N PRO A 213 8.11 -23.50 2.89
CA PRO A 213 7.28 -23.28 1.71
C PRO A 213 5.87 -23.87 1.85
N THR A 214 5.75 -25.09 2.33
CA THR A 214 4.46 -25.79 2.47
C THR A 214 3.58 -25.13 3.53
N GLY A 215 4.13 -24.83 4.71
CA GLY A 215 3.39 -24.14 5.76
C GLY A 215 2.92 -22.76 5.33
N ALA A 216 3.77 -22.04 4.59
CA ALA A 216 3.41 -20.73 4.02
C ALA A 216 2.27 -20.85 3.00
N ALA A 217 2.28 -21.85 2.11
CA ALA A 217 1.22 -22.07 1.14
C ALA A 217 -0.13 -22.38 1.84
N VAL A 218 -0.11 -23.26 2.83
CA VAL A 218 -1.31 -23.57 3.63
C VAL A 218 -1.84 -22.33 4.34
N ALA A 219 -0.98 -21.59 5.04
CA ALA A 219 -1.38 -20.38 5.76
C ALA A 219 -1.94 -19.31 4.80
N THR A 220 -1.31 -19.12 3.63
CA THR A 220 -1.79 -18.17 2.61
C THR A 220 -3.15 -18.58 2.06
N PHE A 221 -3.39 -19.85 1.86
CA PHE A 221 -4.70 -20.34 1.44
C PHE A 221 -5.80 -19.99 2.46
N PHE A 222 -5.55 -20.12 3.76
CA PHE A 222 -6.51 -19.72 4.78
C PHE A 222 -6.77 -18.21 4.79
N VAL A 223 -5.76 -17.37 4.53
CA VAL A 223 -5.97 -15.92 4.35
C VAL A 223 -6.82 -15.65 3.11
N LEU A 224 -6.55 -16.35 2.00
CA LEU A 224 -7.29 -16.20 0.75
C LEU A 224 -8.76 -16.53 0.89
N ILE A 225 -9.12 -17.61 1.60
CA ILE A 225 -10.52 -18.03 1.75
C ILE A 225 -11.28 -17.28 2.85
N THR A 226 -10.69 -16.25 3.47
CA THR A 226 -11.39 -15.40 4.44
C THR A 226 -12.53 -14.65 3.74
N PRO A 227 -13.81 -14.92 4.08
CA PRO A 227 -14.95 -14.41 3.29
C PRO A 227 -14.98 -12.88 3.19
N GLU A 228 -14.70 -12.18 4.28
CA GLU A 228 -14.69 -10.73 4.33
C GLU A 228 -13.61 -10.13 3.44
N MET A 229 -12.41 -10.73 3.41
CA MET A 229 -11.32 -10.27 2.55
C MET A 229 -11.68 -10.41 1.07
N ILE A 230 -12.30 -11.54 0.69
CA ILE A 230 -12.81 -11.76 -0.68
C ILE A 230 -13.92 -10.76 -1.03
N ALA A 231 -14.84 -10.48 -0.10
CA ALA A 231 -15.91 -9.53 -0.33
C ALA A 231 -15.36 -8.12 -0.56
N PHE A 232 -14.54 -7.62 0.36
CA PHE A 232 -13.99 -6.27 0.30
C PHE A 232 -12.94 -6.07 -0.80
N SER A 233 -12.30 -7.12 -1.30
CA SER A 233 -11.35 -7.00 -2.44
C SER A 233 -12.02 -6.54 -3.73
N SER A 234 -13.36 -6.69 -3.83
CA SER A 234 -14.14 -6.25 -4.98
C SER A 234 -14.87 -4.91 -4.79
N LEU A 235 -14.63 -4.22 -3.68
CA LEU A 235 -15.23 -2.92 -3.37
C LEU A 235 -14.19 -1.80 -3.50
N SER A 236 -14.59 -0.70 -4.09
CA SER A 236 -13.76 0.53 -4.17
C SER A 236 -13.79 1.29 -2.83
N ALA A 237 -13.49 0.58 -1.74
CA ALA A 237 -13.47 1.09 -0.37
C ALA A 237 -12.06 0.99 0.23
N THR A 238 -11.89 1.48 1.45
CA THR A 238 -10.58 1.51 2.12
C THR A 238 -10.20 0.19 2.79
N ASN A 239 -11.16 -0.70 3.04
CA ASN A 239 -11.05 -1.83 3.97
C ASN A 239 -9.90 -2.79 3.64
N VAL A 240 -9.85 -3.32 2.41
CA VAL A 240 -8.78 -4.24 2.00
C VAL A 240 -7.43 -3.56 1.95
N ILE A 241 -7.38 -2.31 1.48
CA ILE A 241 -6.14 -1.54 1.37
C ILE A 241 -5.55 -1.30 2.77
N HIS A 242 -6.41 -0.91 3.72
CA HIS A 242 -6.04 -0.71 5.11
C HIS A 242 -5.62 -2.03 5.78
N ALA A 243 -6.42 -3.10 5.65
CA ALA A 243 -6.12 -4.40 6.21
C ALA A 243 -4.79 -4.97 5.66
N ALA A 244 -4.55 -4.88 4.35
CA ALA A 244 -3.35 -5.40 3.72
C ALA A 244 -2.08 -4.69 4.22
N THR A 245 -2.11 -3.36 4.33
CA THR A 245 -0.96 -2.58 4.78
C THR A 245 -0.73 -2.71 6.28
N ALA A 246 -1.81 -2.72 7.11
CA ALA A 246 -1.71 -2.91 8.56
C ALA A 246 -1.15 -4.29 8.92
N SER A 247 -1.77 -5.37 8.39
CA SER A 247 -1.36 -6.74 8.68
C SER A 247 0.08 -7.00 8.23
N SER A 248 0.44 -6.56 7.01
CA SER A 248 1.82 -6.67 6.54
C SER A 248 2.78 -5.91 7.45
N GLY A 249 2.47 -4.68 7.86
CA GLY A 249 3.29 -3.90 8.77
C GLY A 249 3.55 -4.61 10.09
N ILE A 250 2.49 -5.11 10.74
CA ILE A 250 2.59 -5.85 12.01
C ILE A 250 3.35 -7.17 11.85
N ILE A 251 3.16 -7.90 10.76
CA ILE A 251 3.91 -9.12 10.48
C ILE A 251 5.43 -8.84 10.43
N TYR A 252 5.86 -7.76 9.76
CA TYR A 252 7.28 -7.43 9.70
C TYR A 252 7.84 -6.93 11.04
N ILE A 253 7.05 -6.24 11.87
CA ILE A 253 7.44 -5.94 13.26
C ILE A 253 7.60 -7.23 14.07
N ALA A 254 6.70 -8.20 13.92
CA ALA A 254 6.79 -9.51 14.58
C ALA A 254 8.02 -10.33 14.08
N LEU A 255 8.30 -10.29 12.78
CA LEU A 255 9.49 -10.91 12.20
C LEU A 255 10.77 -10.27 12.74
N TRP A 256 10.81 -8.96 12.90
CA TRP A 256 11.94 -8.26 13.54
C TRP A 256 12.13 -8.73 14.98
N LEU A 257 11.07 -8.87 15.76
CA LEU A 257 11.18 -9.41 17.13
C LEU A 257 11.74 -10.83 17.17
N LYS A 258 11.35 -11.67 16.21
CA LYS A 258 11.78 -13.07 16.12
C LYS A 258 13.20 -13.21 15.56
N CYS A 259 13.49 -12.54 14.44
CA CYS A 259 14.73 -12.74 13.68
C CYS A 259 15.82 -11.71 14.01
N ARG A 260 15.46 -10.61 14.66
CA ARG A 260 16.35 -9.49 15.02
C ARG A 260 17.02 -8.81 13.81
N GLU A 261 16.42 -8.91 12.64
CA GLU A 261 16.93 -8.26 11.44
C GLU A 261 16.32 -6.85 11.28
N ARG A 262 17.13 -5.81 11.34
CA ARG A 262 16.68 -4.40 11.23
C ARG A 262 15.94 -4.10 9.95
N LYS A 263 16.20 -4.83 8.85
CA LYS A 263 15.45 -4.68 7.60
C LYS A 263 13.95 -4.88 7.80
N ASP A 264 13.55 -5.83 8.66
CA ASP A 264 12.15 -6.12 8.94
C ASP A 264 11.49 -4.97 9.72
N LEU A 265 12.22 -4.37 10.69
CA LEU A 265 11.76 -3.19 11.40
C LEU A 265 11.52 -2.00 10.44
N TYR A 266 12.47 -1.71 9.55
CA TYR A 266 12.33 -0.63 8.56
C TYR A 266 11.17 -0.88 7.60
N LEU A 267 11.01 -2.12 7.13
CA LEU A 267 9.92 -2.47 6.21
C LEU A 267 8.58 -2.44 6.90
N GLY A 268 8.47 -2.98 8.12
CA GLY A 268 7.25 -2.89 8.93
C GLY A 268 6.85 -1.44 9.19
N SER A 269 7.80 -0.59 9.56
CA SER A 269 7.57 0.84 9.75
C SER A 269 7.11 1.56 8.48
N LEU A 270 7.69 1.25 7.32
CA LEU A 270 7.26 1.80 6.03
C LEU A 270 5.82 1.38 5.70
N LEU A 271 5.47 0.11 5.92
CA LEU A 271 4.11 -0.38 5.66
C LEU A 271 3.09 0.23 6.61
N LEU A 272 3.45 0.46 7.87
CA LEU A 272 2.61 1.20 8.82
C LEU A 272 2.49 2.69 8.43
N ALA A 273 3.52 3.30 7.85
CA ALA A 273 3.44 4.63 7.27
C ALA A 273 2.48 4.68 6.06
N VAL A 274 2.51 3.67 5.20
CA VAL A 274 1.52 3.52 4.12
C VAL A 274 0.12 3.28 4.70
N ASN A 275 0.01 2.52 5.77
CA ASN A 275 -1.28 2.24 6.43
C ASN A 275 -1.94 3.50 6.97
N ILE A 276 -1.23 4.33 7.75
CA ILE A 276 -1.80 5.59 8.27
C ILE A 276 -2.09 6.59 7.13
N TRP A 277 -1.44 6.45 5.99
CA TRP A 277 -1.74 7.20 4.76
C TRP A 277 -3.02 6.73 4.08
N THR A 278 -3.55 5.54 4.41
CA THR A 278 -4.86 5.06 3.93
C THR A 278 -6.01 5.52 4.80
N ARG A 279 -5.82 5.48 6.13
CA ARG A 279 -6.84 5.79 7.13
C ARG A 279 -6.19 6.28 8.42
N SER A 280 -6.85 7.24 9.07
CA SER A 280 -6.40 7.79 10.36
C SER A 280 -6.31 6.74 11.47
N GLU A 281 -7.15 5.69 11.42
CA GLU A 281 -7.12 4.56 12.36
C GLU A 281 -5.79 3.78 12.31
N GLY A 282 -4.99 3.97 11.26
CA GLY A 282 -3.61 3.48 11.18
C GLY A 282 -2.73 3.88 12.36
N ILE A 283 -3.08 4.96 13.07
CA ILE A 283 -2.37 5.40 14.28
C ILE A 283 -2.39 4.34 15.38
N VAL A 284 -3.45 3.53 15.47
CA VAL A 284 -3.57 2.46 16.46
C VAL A 284 -2.51 1.38 16.22
N PHE A 285 -2.27 1.01 14.96
CA PHE A 285 -1.25 0.02 14.60
C PHE A 285 0.17 0.55 14.84
N ILE A 286 0.41 1.83 14.57
CA ILE A 286 1.70 2.47 14.88
C ILE A 286 1.88 2.54 16.40
N GLY A 287 0.83 2.90 17.16
CA GLY A 287 0.86 2.92 18.62
C GLY A 287 1.18 1.54 19.21
N ALA A 288 0.55 0.48 18.70
CA ALA A 288 0.83 -0.89 19.10
C ALA A 288 2.29 -1.29 18.77
N ALA A 289 2.76 -0.97 17.56
CA ALA A 289 4.14 -1.23 17.16
C ALA A 289 5.14 -0.46 18.03
N LEU A 290 4.88 0.82 18.33
CA LEU A 290 5.70 1.63 19.24
C LEU A 290 5.75 1.03 20.64
N ALA A 291 4.62 0.58 21.18
CA ALA A 291 4.56 -0.05 22.50
C ALA A 291 5.42 -1.32 22.56
N VAL A 292 5.31 -2.17 21.53
CA VAL A 292 6.09 -3.42 21.41
C VAL A 292 7.58 -3.14 21.26
N VAL A 293 7.95 -2.22 20.37
CA VAL A 293 9.37 -1.85 20.16
C VAL A 293 9.93 -1.15 21.40
N PHE A 294 9.14 -0.31 22.08
CA PHE A 294 9.56 0.32 23.32
C PHE A 294 9.81 -0.69 24.45
N ALA A 295 8.93 -1.68 24.60
CA ALA A 295 9.14 -2.76 25.58
C ALA A 295 10.44 -3.54 25.29
N ASP A 296 10.74 -3.80 24.02
CA ASP A 296 12.00 -4.43 23.61
C ASP A 296 13.20 -3.53 23.90
N VAL A 297 13.09 -2.24 23.61
CA VAL A 297 14.15 -1.24 23.87
C VAL A 297 14.47 -1.10 25.37
N LEU A 298 13.45 -1.12 26.23
CA LEU A 298 13.67 -1.13 27.68
C LEU A 298 14.51 -2.30 28.15
N ARG A 299 14.31 -3.48 27.50
CA ARG A 299 15.06 -4.70 27.82
C ARG A 299 16.48 -4.69 27.24
N ASN A 300 16.61 -4.29 25.96
CA ASN A 300 17.83 -4.43 25.17
C ASN A 300 18.62 -3.12 24.99
N ARG A 301 18.07 -1.98 25.42
CA ARG A 301 18.65 -0.62 25.40
C ARG A 301 19.04 -0.09 24.00
N HIS A 302 18.40 -0.60 22.92
CA HIS A 302 18.64 -0.15 21.53
C HIS A 302 17.66 0.96 21.11
N TRP A 303 17.77 2.17 21.72
CA TRP A 303 16.86 3.32 21.52
C TRP A 303 16.69 3.73 20.05
N LYS A 304 17.68 3.47 19.19
CA LYS A 304 17.62 3.78 17.76
C LYS A 304 16.54 3.01 17.01
N ASP A 305 16.06 1.91 17.56
CA ASP A 305 15.04 1.07 16.91
C ASP A 305 13.63 1.67 17.04
N LEU A 306 13.42 2.68 17.93
CA LEU A 306 12.18 3.45 17.98
C LEU A 306 12.03 4.44 16.80
N LEU A 307 13.13 4.92 16.25
CA LEU A 307 13.11 5.97 15.23
C LEU A 307 12.36 5.58 13.96
N PRO A 308 12.53 4.39 13.35
CA PRO A 308 11.78 4.01 12.16
C PRO A 308 10.27 3.97 12.40
N VAL A 309 9.84 3.44 13.57
CA VAL A 309 8.40 3.34 13.90
C VAL A 309 7.81 4.71 14.19
N ALA A 310 8.53 5.59 14.88
CA ALA A 310 8.10 6.98 15.09
C ALA A 310 8.03 7.74 13.75
N ALA A 311 8.96 7.50 12.83
CA ALA A 311 8.95 8.11 11.50
C ALA A 311 7.75 7.67 10.65
N ALA A 312 7.11 6.51 10.97
CA ALA A 312 5.89 6.08 10.32
C ALA A 312 4.69 7.03 10.55
N LEU A 313 4.77 7.94 11.53
CA LEU A 313 3.77 8.99 11.75
C LEU A 313 3.87 10.16 10.75
N PHE A 314 4.95 10.24 9.96
CA PHE A 314 5.18 11.36 9.04
C PHE A 314 4.02 11.60 8.05
N PRO A 315 3.41 10.59 7.40
CA PRO A 315 2.28 10.82 6.50
C PRO A 315 1.06 11.41 7.19
N ALA A 316 0.78 10.97 8.43
CA ALA A 316 -0.31 11.55 9.22
C ALA A 316 -0.06 13.02 9.56
N LEU A 317 1.17 13.35 9.95
CA LEU A 317 1.54 14.74 10.22
C LEU A 317 1.43 15.61 8.97
N LEU A 318 1.91 15.10 7.83
CA LEU A 318 1.77 15.78 6.54
C LEU A 318 0.30 16.02 6.18
N TRP A 319 -0.55 15.02 6.38
CA TRP A 319 -1.99 15.14 6.14
C TRP A 319 -2.66 16.13 7.09
N ALA A 320 -2.34 16.07 8.38
CA ALA A 320 -2.90 16.99 9.37
C ALA A 320 -2.55 18.46 9.05
N VAL A 321 -1.27 18.72 8.69
CA VAL A 321 -0.84 20.06 8.28
C VAL A 321 -1.56 20.50 7.01
N PHE A 322 -1.65 19.61 5.99
CA PHE A 322 -2.35 19.90 4.75
C PHE A 322 -3.83 20.23 5.01
N SER A 323 -4.53 19.41 5.78
CA SER A 323 -5.95 19.59 6.10
C SER A 323 -6.20 20.88 6.85
N TRP A 324 -5.31 21.22 7.80
CA TRP A 324 -5.38 22.48 8.53
C TRP A 324 -5.19 23.70 7.61
N VAL A 325 -4.15 23.69 6.77
CA VAL A 325 -3.87 24.79 5.84
C VAL A 325 -4.96 24.94 4.76
N SER A 326 -5.58 23.81 4.37
CA SER A 326 -6.63 23.80 3.34
C SER A 326 -8.04 24.04 3.87
N GLY A 327 -8.21 24.18 5.20
CA GLY A 327 -9.50 24.43 5.83
C GLY A 327 -10.46 23.23 5.86
N PHE A 328 -9.99 22.01 5.54
CA PHE A 328 -10.85 20.82 5.55
C PHE A 328 -11.47 20.49 6.90
N TYR A 329 -10.88 20.96 8.00
CA TYR A 329 -11.43 20.78 9.36
C TYR A 329 -12.39 21.90 9.79
N ALA A 330 -12.40 23.06 9.12
CA ALA A 330 -13.21 24.20 9.53
C ALA A 330 -14.71 24.02 9.23
N GLU A 331 -15.04 23.12 8.30
CA GLU A 331 -16.43 22.86 7.88
C GLU A 331 -17.11 21.76 8.71
N ASN A 332 -16.39 21.05 9.57
CA ASN A 332 -16.90 19.91 10.34
C ASN A 332 -17.08 20.22 11.84
N ILE A 333 -16.93 21.46 12.26
CA ILE A 333 -17.19 21.96 13.62
C ILE A 333 -18.44 22.84 13.62
#